data_2e7773fbcc0eaa4a81cf6e510c3ba940
#
_entry.id   2e7773fbcc0eaa4a81cf6e510c3ba940
#
_cell.length_a   1.000
_cell.length_b   1.000
_cell.length_c   1.000
_cell.angle_alpha   90.00
_cell.angle_beta   90.00
_cell.angle_gamma   90.00
#
_symmetry.space_group_name_H-M   'P 1'
#
loop_
_entity.id
_entity.type
_entity.pdbx_description
1 polymer ?
#
loop_
_entity_poly.entity_id
_entity_poly.type
_entity_poly.pdbx_seq_one_letter_code
_entity_poly.pdbx_strand_id
1 'polypeptide(L)'
;MDKKFYSENRRKLATHLKANEAMLFFSGESVRKSADENYPFFTNRNFLYLTGIQQEQSVLLLQKKDDLVSECLFVTKPDFEREIWTGRRLTEEEIREINSVEGVEDINNFQRTLEELLSSHPAMTLWLCFDALAPERTFDLERAFAKQIQNRHPHIMIKNSYPLLAGMRKIKTPEEIDAIRKAMQITEAGIRRMMRAARPGMMEYELEAEFMAELAAHGQRRTAFPSIIAGGERIFYLHYTSLMSTVADGELILSDVGAPYDEYCTDISRVFPANGHFSERQAQLYQIAYAANRAVMEQVHPGVFFPQLNRTCREVSFEGLKALGLLDDFADISRYVWHGVAHHVGLDTHDVGGY
;
A
#
# COMPACT_ATOMS: atom_id res chain seq x y z
N MET A 1 13.15 4.00 6.88
CA MET A 1 13.21 3.16 8.11
C MET A 1 14.64 2.81 8.41
N ASP A 2 15.03 2.67 9.69
CA ASP A 2 16.38 2.25 10.03
C ASP A 2 16.51 0.70 10.10
N LYS A 3 17.74 0.20 10.21
CA LYS A 3 18.03 -1.24 10.27
C LYS A 3 17.42 -1.94 11.50
N LYS A 4 17.21 -1.19 12.60
CA LYS A 4 16.62 -1.71 13.83
C LYS A 4 15.14 -2.06 13.62
N PHE A 5 14.41 -1.23 12.88
CA PHE A 5 13.01 -1.49 12.51
C PHE A 5 12.84 -2.87 11.86
N TYR A 6 13.65 -3.16 10.83
CA TYR A 6 13.55 -4.43 10.10
C TYR A 6 13.94 -5.63 10.97
N SER A 7 15.04 -5.52 11.72
CA SER A 7 15.50 -6.61 12.58
C SER A 7 14.51 -6.90 13.72
N GLU A 8 13.89 -5.88 14.30
CA GLU A 8 12.85 -6.07 15.33
C GLU A 8 11.59 -6.70 14.76
N ASN A 9 11.17 -6.35 13.54
CA ASN A 9 10.03 -6.99 12.89
C ASN A 9 10.29 -8.47 12.62
N ARG A 10 11.47 -8.83 12.10
CA ARG A 10 11.84 -10.24 11.92
C ARG A 10 11.88 -10.98 13.25
N ARG A 11 12.47 -10.39 14.30
CA ARG A 11 12.52 -10.97 15.64
C ARG A 11 11.13 -11.19 16.22
N LYS A 12 10.23 -10.20 16.12
CA LYS A 12 8.82 -10.33 16.58
C LYS A 12 8.12 -11.47 15.84
N LEU A 13 8.28 -11.52 14.52
CA LEU A 13 7.67 -12.58 13.71
C LEU A 13 8.21 -13.97 14.06
N ALA A 14 9.53 -14.08 14.25
CA ALA A 14 10.19 -15.33 14.60
C ALA A 14 9.76 -15.91 15.97
N THR A 15 9.18 -15.10 16.86
CA THR A 15 8.62 -15.63 18.14
C THR A 15 7.46 -16.60 17.91
N HIS A 16 6.82 -16.57 16.76
CA HIS A 16 5.73 -17.48 16.40
C HIS A 16 6.23 -18.83 15.86
N LEU A 17 7.54 -18.94 15.52
CA LEU A 17 8.13 -20.20 15.06
C LEU A 17 8.32 -21.17 16.23
N LYS A 18 7.91 -22.41 16.02
CA LYS A 18 8.26 -23.55 16.86
C LYS A 18 9.51 -24.23 16.31
N ALA A 19 10.11 -25.14 17.08
CA ALA A 19 11.19 -25.97 16.60
C ALA A 19 10.78 -26.73 15.32
N ASN A 20 11.66 -26.78 14.34
CA ASN A 20 11.42 -27.35 13.01
C ASN A 20 10.32 -26.63 12.20
N GLU A 21 10.18 -25.33 12.37
CA GLU A 21 9.35 -24.47 11.52
C GLU A 21 10.22 -23.45 10.80
N ALA A 22 9.84 -23.11 9.57
CA ALA A 22 10.48 -22.07 8.77
C ALA A 22 9.42 -21.17 8.11
N MET A 23 9.77 -19.91 7.87
CA MET A 23 8.96 -18.93 7.13
C MET A 23 9.72 -18.48 5.90
N LEU A 24 9.03 -18.37 4.77
CA LEU A 24 9.56 -17.80 3.53
C LEU A 24 8.74 -16.58 3.10
N PHE A 25 9.47 -15.56 2.65
CA PHE A 25 8.88 -14.35 2.09
C PHE A 25 9.60 -14.01 0.80
N PHE A 26 8.84 -13.72 -0.24
CA PHE A 26 9.34 -13.42 -1.58
C PHE A 26 9.17 -11.93 -1.88
N SER A 27 10.19 -11.32 -2.51
CA SER A 27 10.08 -9.93 -2.97
C SER A 27 9.13 -9.78 -4.16
N GLY A 28 8.96 -10.84 -4.92
CA GLY A 28 8.27 -10.85 -6.21
C GLY A 28 9.22 -10.68 -7.39
N GLU A 29 8.62 -10.57 -8.57
CA GLU A 29 9.31 -10.43 -9.87
C GLU A 29 8.67 -9.29 -10.66
N SER A 30 9.46 -8.66 -11.54
CA SER A 30 8.95 -7.67 -12.48
C SER A 30 7.95 -8.30 -13.46
N VAL A 31 6.83 -7.60 -13.69
CA VAL A 31 5.81 -8.03 -14.67
C VAL A 31 6.16 -7.49 -16.04
N ARG A 32 6.13 -8.35 -17.05
CA ARG A 32 6.40 -7.97 -18.44
C ARG A 32 5.33 -6.99 -18.93
N LYS A 33 5.76 -5.87 -19.50
CA LYS A 33 4.91 -4.84 -20.09
C LYS A 33 4.78 -5.00 -21.60
N SER A 34 5.88 -5.21 -22.28
CA SER A 34 5.97 -5.37 -23.74
C SER A 34 7.07 -6.37 -24.13
N ALA A 35 7.56 -6.35 -25.35
CA ALA A 35 8.50 -7.36 -25.89
C ALA A 35 9.74 -7.55 -25.00
N ASP A 36 10.43 -6.47 -24.65
CA ASP A 36 11.69 -6.42 -23.89
C ASP A 36 11.63 -5.47 -22.70
N GLU A 37 10.45 -4.90 -22.39
CA GLU A 37 10.25 -3.95 -21.29
C GLU A 37 9.37 -4.54 -20.20
N ASN A 38 9.75 -4.34 -18.95
CA ASN A 38 8.94 -4.66 -17.78
C ASN A 38 8.29 -3.39 -17.20
N TYR A 39 7.17 -3.57 -16.50
CA TYR A 39 6.71 -2.55 -15.57
C TYR A 39 7.75 -2.30 -14.48
N PRO A 40 7.81 -1.08 -13.90
CA PRO A 40 8.64 -0.84 -12.73
C PRO A 40 8.36 -1.87 -11.63
N PHE A 41 9.43 -2.43 -11.08
CA PHE A 41 9.31 -3.42 -10.02
C PHE A 41 8.64 -2.82 -8.78
N PHE A 42 7.69 -3.56 -8.24
CA PHE A 42 6.99 -3.20 -7.02
C PHE A 42 7.11 -4.34 -6.02
N THR A 43 7.93 -4.12 -5.01
CA THR A 43 8.26 -5.13 -4.00
C THR A 43 7.02 -5.56 -3.21
N ASN A 44 6.87 -6.86 -2.96
CA ASN A 44 5.86 -7.37 -2.03
C ASN A 44 5.96 -6.64 -0.69
N ARG A 45 4.86 -6.10 -0.22
CA ARG A 45 4.82 -5.22 0.97
C ARG A 45 5.20 -5.95 2.27
N ASN A 46 4.89 -7.23 2.39
CA ASN A 46 5.26 -8.03 3.55
C ASN A 46 6.77 -8.34 3.57
N PHE A 47 7.35 -8.64 2.41
CA PHE A 47 8.79 -8.78 2.27
C PHE A 47 9.52 -7.46 2.59
N LEU A 48 9.02 -6.35 2.04
CA LEU A 48 9.57 -5.02 2.29
C LEU A 48 9.53 -4.65 3.78
N TYR A 49 8.42 -4.92 4.46
CA TYR A 49 8.24 -4.68 5.90
C TYR A 49 9.26 -5.42 6.77
N LEU A 50 9.74 -6.57 6.30
CA LEU A 50 10.70 -7.40 7.01
C LEU A 50 12.16 -7.10 6.63
N THR A 51 12.41 -6.53 5.45
CA THR A 51 13.77 -6.45 4.90
C THR A 51 14.22 -5.06 4.49
N GLY A 52 13.32 -4.17 4.11
CA GLY A 52 13.66 -2.87 3.50
C GLY A 52 14.28 -2.98 2.10
N ILE A 53 14.37 -4.18 1.54
CA ILE A 53 15.04 -4.42 0.26
C ILE A 53 14.03 -4.33 -0.89
N GLN A 54 14.36 -3.54 -1.90
CA GLN A 54 13.55 -3.33 -3.11
C GLN A 54 14.23 -3.97 -4.33
N GLN A 55 14.67 -5.20 -4.19
CA GLN A 55 15.29 -5.96 -5.26
C GLN A 55 14.42 -7.17 -5.59
N GLU A 56 14.11 -7.34 -6.89
CA GLU A 56 13.35 -8.50 -7.38
C GLU A 56 14.10 -9.81 -7.17
N GLN A 57 13.37 -10.94 -7.24
CA GLN A 57 13.93 -12.29 -7.12
C GLN A 57 14.73 -12.47 -5.81
N SER A 58 14.23 -11.90 -4.72
CA SER A 58 14.83 -12.05 -3.40
C SER A 58 13.92 -12.86 -2.48
N VAL A 59 14.50 -13.64 -1.59
CA VAL A 59 13.77 -14.50 -0.66
C VAL A 59 14.36 -14.37 0.74
N LEU A 60 13.53 -14.06 1.73
CA LEU A 60 13.89 -14.12 3.14
C LEU A 60 13.46 -15.46 3.70
N LEU A 61 14.40 -16.19 4.29
CA LEU A 61 14.18 -17.39 5.08
C LEU A 61 14.40 -17.07 6.55
N LEU A 62 13.38 -17.31 7.37
CA LEU A 62 13.49 -17.36 8.82
C LEU A 62 13.26 -18.81 9.25
N GLN A 63 14.13 -19.38 10.06
CA GLN A 63 13.96 -20.75 10.53
C GLN A 63 14.29 -20.88 12.01
N LYS A 64 13.63 -21.81 12.68
CA LYS A 64 13.93 -22.17 14.06
C LYS A 64 14.35 -23.63 14.14
N LYS A 65 15.60 -23.83 14.53
CA LYS A 65 16.16 -25.16 14.84
C LYS A 65 16.39 -25.23 16.35
N ASP A 66 15.71 -26.14 16.99
CA ASP A 66 15.67 -26.20 18.47
C ASP A 66 15.23 -24.83 19.05
N ASP A 67 16.06 -24.18 19.84
CA ASP A 67 15.81 -22.86 20.40
C ASP A 67 16.47 -21.70 19.63
N LEU A 68 17.25 -22.02 18.59
CA LEU A 68 17.97 -21.03 17.80
C LEU A 68 17.14 -20.60 16.59
N VAL A 69 16.96 -19.30 16.46
CA VAL A 69 16.41 -18.69 15.25
C VAL A 69 17.57 -18.24 14.38
N SER A 70 17.53 -18.56 13.10
CA SER A 70 18.47 -18.06 12.10
C SER A 70 17.71 -17.41 10.95
N GLU A 71 18.35 -16.47 10.30
CA GLU A 71 17.80 -15.72 9.17
C GLU A 71 18.79 -15.67 8.02
N CYS A 72 18.27 -15.83 6.80
CA CYS A 72 19.07 -15.73 5.58
C CYS A 72 18.25 -15.02 4.49
N LEU A 73 18.86 -14.03 3.86
CA LEU A 73 18.32 -13.33 2.72
C LEU A 73 19.04 -13.79 1.45
N PHE A 74 18.30 -14.44 0.57
CA PHE A 74 18.77 -14.84 -0.75
C PHE A 74 18.48 -13.72 -1.74
N VAL A 75 19.51 -13.26 -2.47
CA VAL A 75 19.43 -12.15 -3.42
C VAL A 75 20.20 -12.47 -4.70
N THR A 76 19.83 -11.84 -5.78
CA THR A 76 20.69 -11.80 -6.98
C THR A 76 21.91 -10.94 -6.65
N LYS A 77 23.10 -11.55 -6.64
CA LYS A 77 24.37 -10.85 -6.37
C LYS A 77 24.75 -9.91 -7.53
N PRO A 78 25.57 -8.87 -7.25
CA PRO A 78 26.14 -8.02 -8.29
C PRO A 78 26.85 -8.84 -9.37
N ASP A 79 26.59 -8.50 -10.61
CA ASP A 79 27.22 -9.07 -11.82
C ASP A 79 27.44 -7.92 -12.81
N PHE A 80 28.67 -7.54 -13.02
CA PHE A 80 29.03 -6.36 -13.82
C PHE A 80 28.46 -6.39 -15.25
N GLU A 81 28.47 -7.55 -15.92
CA GLU A 81 27.96 -7.67 -17.28
C GLU A 81 26.46 -7.48 -17.36
N ARG A 82 25.72 -8.00 -16.36
CA ARG A 82 24.27 -7.83 -16.26
C ARG A 82 23.90 -6.42 -15.82
N GLU A 83 24.63 -5.84 -14.87
CA GLU A 83 24.35 -4.50 -14.32
C GLU A 83 24.45 -3.39 -15.37
N ILE A 84 25.26 -3.57 -16.41
CA ILE A 84 25.30 -2.66 -17.58
C ILE A 84 23.91 -2.50 -18.20
N TRP A 85 23.08 -3.55 -18.21
CA TRP A 85 21.76 -3.58 -18.83
C TRP A 85 20.61 -3.36 -17.84
N THR A 86 20.75 -3.87 -16.63
CA THR A 86 19.63 -3.94 -15.66
C THR A 86 19.75 -2.94 -14.51
N GLY A 87 20.85 -2.19 -14.44
CA GLY A 87 21.16 -1.36 -13.30
C GLY A 87 21.83 -2.13 -12.15
N ARG A 88 22.40 -1.35 -11.22
CA ARG A 88 23.19 -1.85 -10.11
C ARG A 88 22.36 -2.68 -9.11
N ARG A 89 22.93 -3.76 -8.59
CA ARG A 89 22.41 -4.58 -7.51
C ARG A 89 23.08 -4.19 -6.18
N LEU A 90 22.38 -4.45 -5.07
CA LEU A 90 22.94 -4.20 -3.74
C LEU A 90 24.05 -5.21 -3.42
N THR A 91 25.13 -4.73 -2.81
CA THR A 91 26.14 -5.59 -2.23
C THR A 91 25.68 -6.18 -0.91
N GLU A 92 26.35 -7.22 -0.44
CA GLU A 92 26.07 -7.82 0.86
C GLU A 92 26.22 -6.82 2.01
N GLU A 93 27.24 -5.94 1.94
CA GLU A 93 27.47 -4.89 2.94
C GLU A 93 26.32 -3.90 2.99
N GLU A 94 25.87 -3.41 1.83
CA GLU A 94 24.74 -2.48 1.73
C GLU A 94 23.44 -3.11 2.26
N ILE A 95 23.20 -4.40 1.97
CA ILE A 95 22.05 -5.13 2.52
C ILE A 95 22.12 -5.18 4.05
N ARG A 96 23.27 -5.51 4.61
CA ARG A 96 23.47 -5.53 6.08
C ARG A 96 23.35 -4.14 6.71
N GLU A 97 23.76 -3.09 6.02
CA GLU A 97 23.57 -1.71 6.46
C GLU A 97 22.08 -1.33 6.50
N ILE A 98 21.29 -1.80 5.54
CA ILE A 98 19.84 -1.53 5.48
C ILE A 98 19.08 -2.26 6.58
N ASN A 99 19.37 -3.55 6.87
CA ASN A 99 18.47 -4.36 7.67
C ASN A 99 19.12 -5.26 8.73
N SER A 100 20.46 -5.30 8.82
CA SER A 100 21.20 -6.14 9.79
C SER A 100 20.90 -7.65 9.72
N VAL A 101 20.51 -8.18 8.57
CA VAL A 101 20.29 -9.63 8.40
C VAL A 101 21.60 -10.40 8.62
N GLU A 102 21.52 -11.56 9.27
CA GLU A 102 22.72 -12.37 9.61
C GLU A 102 23.34 -13.02 8.38
N GLY A 103 22.54 -13.70 7.56
CA GLY A 103 22.97 -14.41 6.35
C GLY A 103 22.53 -13.67 5.09
N VAL A 104 23.47 -13.50 4.13
CA VAL A 104 23.16 -13.04 2.77
C VAL A 104 23.80 -14.02 1.78
N GLU A 105 22.96 -14.65 0.97
CA GLU A 105 23.34 -15.69 0.03
C GLU A 105 22.91 -15.36 -1.40
N ASP A 106 23.56 -16.01 -2.38
CA ASP A 106 23.13 -15.93 -3.77
C ASP A 106 21.78 -16.66 -3.96
N ILE A 107 20.85 -16.04 -4.68
CA ILE A 107 19.54 -16.62 -4.98
C ILE A 107 19.63 -17.98 -5.69
N ASN A 108 20.70 -18.20 -6.44
CA ASN A 108 20.99 -19.50 -7.09
C ASN A 108 21.17 -20.64 -6.08
N ASN A 109 21.52 -20.33 -4.84
CA ASN A 109 21.65 -21.30 -3.75
C ASN A 109 20.33 -21.64 -3.06
N PHE A 110 19.28 -20.80 -3.23
CA PHE A 110 18.03 -20.92 -2.50
C PHE A 110 17.37 -22.28 -2.66
N GLN A 111 17.23 -22.77 -3.89
CA GLN A 111 16.56 -24.06 -4.14
C GLN A 111 17.29 -25.22 -3.46
N ARG A 112 18.63 -25.23 -3.53
CA ARG A 112 19.45 -26.26 -2.86
C ARG A 112 19.28 -26.19 -1.35
N THR A 113 19.41 -25.01 -0.76
CA THR A 113 19.27 -24.81 0.69
C THR A 113 17.90 -25.23 1.18
N LEU A 114 16.86 -24.91 0.42
CA LEU A 114 15.49 -25.32 0.76
C LEU A 114 15.31 -26.84 0.67
N GLU A 115 15.81 -27.51 -0.36
CA GLU A 115 15.73 -28.98 -0.49
C GLU A 115 16.50 -29.69 0.63
N GLU A 116 17.68 -29.19 0.99
CA GLU A 116 18.45 -29.70 2.13
C GLU A 116 17.67 -29.53 3.45
N LEU A 117 17.03 -28.37 3.66
CA LEU A 117 16.22 -28.08 4.82
C LEU A 117 15.02 -29.03 4.93
N LEU A 118 14.24 -29.18 3.86
CA LEU A 118 13.03 -30.01 3.84
C LEU A 118 13.36 -31.51 3.95
N SER A 119 14.46 -31.97 3.35
CA SER A 119 14.87 -33.36 3.39
C SER A 119 15.46 -33.78 4.75
N SER A 120 16.15 -32.87 5.42
CA SER A 120 16.75 -33.13 6.74
C SER A 120 15.74 -33.10 7.89
N HIS A 121 14.54 -32.51 7.67
CA HIS A 121 13.51 -32.36 8.69
C HIS A 121 12.14 -32.84 8.17
N PRO A 122 11.86 -34.14 8.12
CA PRO A 122 10.62 -34.69 7.54
C PRO A 122 9.33 -34.22 8.19
N ALA A 123 9.38 -33.70 9.42
CA ALA A 123 8.23 -33.15 10.14
C ALA A 123 8.19 -31.63 10.12
N MET A 124 8.89 -30.97 9.17
CA MET A 124 8.94 -29.53 9.09
C MET A 124 7.59 -28.94 8.73
N THR A 125 7.29 -27.78 9.32
CA THR A 125 6.20 -26.90 8.89
C THR A 125 6.78 -25.68 8.19
N LEU A 126 6.29 -25.40 6.99
CA LEU A 126 6.67 -24.23 6.19
C LEU A 126 5.54 -23.21 6.23
N TRP A 127 5.86 -21.99 6.65
CA TRP A 127 4.94 -20.86 6.61
C TRP A 127 5.18 -20.04 5.35
N LEU A 128 4.10 -19.78 4.60
CA LEU A 128 4.08 -18.92 3.42
C LEU A 128 3.09 -17.78 3.67
N CYS A 129 3.30 -16.66 3.02
CA CYS A 129 2.44 -15.48 3.19
C CYS A 129 1.32 -15.49 2.15
N PHE A 130 0.19 -16.10 2.46
CA PHE A 130 -0.99 -16.06 1.58
C PHE A 130 -1.80 -14.81 1.90
N ASP A 131 -1.56 -13.77 1.14
CA ASP A 131 -2.34 -12.53 1.23
C ASP A 131 -3.84 -12.82 1.00
N ALA A 132 -4.71 -12.11 1.72
CA ALA A 132 -6.17 -12.24 1.61
C ALA A 132 -6.71 -11.57 0.34
N LEU A 133 -6.09 -11.83 -0.79
CA LEU A 133 -6.46 -11.23 -2.05
C LEU A 133 -7.76 -11.79 -2.62
N ALA A 134 -8.40 -10.95 -3.45
CA ALA A 134 -9.60 -11.28 -4.18
C ALA A 134 -9.50 -12.69 -4.82
N PRO A 135 -10.56 -13.50 -4.70
CA PRO A 135 -10.60 -14.87 -5.22
C PRO A 135 -10.30 -14.99 -6.73
N GLU A 136 -10.34 -13.84 -7.42
CA GLU A 136 -10.23 -13.72 -8.87
C GLU A 136 -8.76 -13.59 -9.37
N ARG A 137 -7.78 -13.44 -8.48
CA ARG A 137 -6.37 -13.42 -8.91
C ARG A 137 -5.94 -14.82 -9.36
N THR A 138 -5.70 -14.93 -10.65
CA THR A 138 -5.33 -16.19 -11.31
C THR A 138 -3.88 -16.62 -11.06
N PHE A 139 -3.02 -15.69 -10.61
CA PHE A 139 -1.61 -15.97 -10.31
C PHE A 139 -1.21 -15.36 -8.97
N ASP A 140 -0.61 -16.22 -8.14
CA ASP A 140 -0.05 -15.89 -6.84
C ASP A 140 1.20 -16.76 -6.67
N LEU A 141 2.34 -16.10 -6.56
CA LEU A 141 3.65 -16.76 -6.48
C LEU A 141 3.71 -17.73 -5.29
N GLU A 142 3.23 -17.31 -4.14
CA GLU A 142 3.26 -18.08 -2.89
C GLU A 142 2.38 -19.32 -2.98
N ARG A 143 1.19 -19.24 -3.60
CA ARG A 143 0.30 -20.39 -3.81
C ARG A 143 0.84 -21.35 -4.87
N ALA A 144 1.44 -20.83 -5.94
CA ALA A 144 2.11 -21.66 -6.94
C ALA A 144 3.30 -22.41 -6.32
N PHE A 145 4.09 -21.71 -5.51
CA PHE A 145 5.21 -22.29 -4.77
C PHE A 145 4.73 -23.35 -3.76
N ALA A 146 3.67 -23.06 -2.98
CA ALA A 146 3.06 -24.01 -2.05
C ALA A 146 2.67 -25.32 -2.75
N LYS A 147 2.03 -25.22 -3.91
CA LYS A 147 1.63 -26.37 -4.71
C LYS A 147 2.85 -27.18 -5.19
N GLN A 148 3.92 -26.50 -5.60
CA GLN A 148 5.16 -27.15 -5.99
C GLN A 148 5.77 -27.92 -4.83
N ILE A 149 5.85 -27.33 -3.63
CA ILE A 149 6.36 -27.99 -2.41
C ILE A 149 5.51 -29.21 -2.05
N GLN A 150 4.18 -29.07 -2.03
CA GLN A 150 3.28 -30.18 -1.71
C GLN A 150 3.38 -31.34 -2.70
N ASN A 151 3.62 -31.07 -3.97
CA ASN A 151 3.82 -32.11 -4.98
C ASN A 151 5.15 -32.87 -4.78
N ARG A 152 6.22 -32.19 -4.40
CA ARG A 152 7.56 -32.77 -4.21
C ARG A 152 7.74 -33.37 -2.81
N HIS A 153 7.15 -32.75 -1.80
CA HIS A 153 7.25 -33.07 -0.37
C HIS A 153 5.86 -33.15 0.25
N PRO A 154 5.02 -34.16 -0.08
CA PRO A 154 3.62 -34.21 0.34
C PRO A 154 3.41 -34.33 1.86
N HIS A 155 4.45 -34.63 2.61
CA HIS A 155 4.46 -34.71 4.06
C HIS A 155 4.69 -33.38 4.76
N ILE A 156 5.15 -32.33 4.04
CA ILE A 156 5.40 -31.01 4.61
C ILE A 156 4.07 -30.30 4.85
N MET A 157 3.88 -29.81 6.08
CA MET A 157 2.73 -28.98 6.42
C MET A 157 2.98 -27.53 6.00
N ILE A 158 2.00 -26.93 5.33
CA ILE A 158 2.05 -25.51 4.96
C ILE A 158 1.07 -24.72 5.82
N LYS A 159 1.53 -23.60 6.40
CA LYS A 159 0.74 -22.64 7.18
C LYS A 159 0.76 -21.26 6.55
N ASN A 160 -0.24 -20.44 6.88
CA ASN A 160 -0.35 -19.05 6.42
C ASN A 160 0.21 -18.07 7.47
N SER A 161 1.27 -17.34 7.11
CA SER A 161 1.87 -16.29 7.96
C SER A 161 1.22 -14.91 7.80
N TYR A 162 0.35 -14.71 6.79
CA TYR A 162 -0.28 -13.41 6.54
C TYR A 162 -1.01 -12.83 7.75
N PRO A 163 -1.83 -13.57 8.53
CA PRO A 163 -2.50 -13.00 9.70
C PRO A 163 -1.55 -12.43 10.75
N LEU A 164 -0.36 -13.02 10.90
CA LEU A 164 0.67 -12.53 11.82
C LEU A 164 1.23 -11.18 11.34
N LEU A 165 1.60 -11.10 10.06
CA LEU A 165 2.11 -9.87 9.45
C LEU A 165 1.05 -8.77 9.41
N ALA A 166 -0.18 -9.10 9.05
CA ALA A 166 -1.29 -8.14 9.06
C ALA A 166 -1.51 -7.57 10.48
N GLY A 167 -1.43 -8.43 11.51
CA GLY A 167 -1.50 -8.01 12.90
C GLY A 167 -0.37 -7.04 13.29
N MET A 168 0.85 -7.29 12.82
CA MET A 168 2.00 -6.41 13.06
C MET A 168 1.88 -5.07 12.31
N ARG A 169 1.57 -5.10 11.02
CA ARG A 169 1.43 -3.91 10.15
C ARG A 169 0.24 -3.03 10.52
N LYS A 170 -0.80 -3.61 11.11
CA LYS A 170 -2.01 -2.88 11.51
C LYS A 170 -1.72 -1.80 12.56
N ILE A 171 -0.84 -2.08 13.51
CA ILE A 171 -0.44 -1.14 14.57
C ILE A 171 0.90 -0.53 14.18
N LYS A 172 0.86 0.73 13.74
CA LYS A 172 2.04 1.45 13.26
C LYS A 172 2.97 1.86 14.40
N THR A 173 4.26 1.68 14.19
CA THR A 173 5.29 2.22 15.08
C THR A 173 5.42 3.75 14.92
N PRO A 174 6.09 4.45 15.85
CA PRO A 174 6.34 5.89 15.70
C PRO A 174 7.07 6.24 14.39
N GLU A 175 8.01 5.42 13.94
CA GLU A 175 8.76 5.62 12.70
C GLU A 175 7.87 5.50 11.46
N GLU A 176 6.94 4.55 11.46
CA GLU A 176 5.94 4.38 10.39
C GLU A 176 4.99 5.60 10.35
N ILE A 177 4.55 6.06 11.51
CA ILE A 177 3.70 7.26 11.62
C ILE A 177 4.43 8.49 11.09
N ASP A 178 5.72 8.65 11.37
CA ASP A 178 6.51 9.78 10.88
C ASP A 178 6.72 9.72 9.36
N ALA A 179 6.87 8.53 8.78
CA ALA A 179 6.90 8.36 7.33
C ALA A 179 5.55 8.75 6.68
N ILE A 180 4.42 8.31 7.25
CA ILE A 180 3.08 8.69 6.79
C ILE A 180 2.87 10.20 6.89
N ARG A 181 3.31 10.85 7.99
CA ARG A 181 3.23 12.31 8.14
C ARG A 181 4.01 13.07 7.07
N LYS A 182 5.21 12.60 6.73
CA LYS A 182 5.99 13.19 5.63
C LYS A 182 5.30 13.01 4.28
N ALA A 183 4.76 11.81 4.02
CA ALA A 183 3.94 11.58 2.83
C ALA A 183 2.72 12.50 2.77
N MET A 184 2.04 12.74 3.90
CA MET A 184 0.92 13.70 4.00
C MET A 184 1.36 15.13 3.67
N GLN A 185 2.51 15.59 4.16
CA GLN A 185 3.03 16.93 3.87
C GLN A 185 3.31 17.11 2.37
N ILE A 186 3.90 16.10 1.73
CA ILE A 186 4.16 16.11 0.27
C ILE A 186 2.83 16.14 -0.49
N THR A 187 1.86 15.31 -0.10
CA THR A 187 0.54 15.26 -0.72
C THR A 187 -0.20 16.59 -0.57
N GLU A 188 -0.17 17.19 0.62
CA GLU A 188 -0.77 18.51 0.86
C GLU A 188 -0.14 19.59 -0.04
N ALA A 189 1.19 19.62 -0.14
CA ALA A 189 1.90 20.56 -1.00
C ALA A 189 1.48 20.41 -2.47
N GLY A 190 1.37 19.15 -2.95
CA GLY A 190 0.91 18.83 -4.30
C GLY A 190 -0.53 19.27 -4.56
N ILE A 191 -1.45 18.99 -3.63
CA ILE A 191 -2.85 19.45 -3.74
C ILE A 191 -2.92 20.98 -3.77
N ARG A 192 -2.18 21.68 -2.90
CA ARG A 192 -2.12 23.15 -2.90
C ARG A 192 -1.56 23.70 -4.19
N ARG A 193 -0.59 23.01 -4.80
CA ARG A 193 -0.04 23.38 -6.11
C ARG A 193 -1.08 23.22 -7.21
N MET A 194 -1.81 22.10 -7.25
CA MET A 194 -2.94 21.91 -8.16
C MET A 194 -4.01 23.02 -8.01
N MET A 195 -4.41 23.30 -6.77
CA MET A 195 -5.41 24.37 -6.50
C MET A 195 -4.97 25.75 -7.00
N ARG A 196 -3.68 26.08 -6.92
CA ARG A 196 -3.16 27.36 -7.43
C ARG A 196 -3.08 27.40 -8.95
N ALA A 197 -2.83 26.26 -9.58
CA ALA A 197 -2.73 26.17 -11.04
C ALA A 197 -4.08 26.07 -11.73
N ALA A 198 -5.09 25.56 -11.02
CA ALA A 198 -6.42 25.29 -11.56
C ALA A 198 -7.06 26.56 -12.17
N ARG A 199 -7.55 26.41 -13.39
CA ARG A 199 -8.33 27.42 -14.13
C ARG A 199 -9.24 26.74 -15.15
N PRO A 200 -10.36 27.34 -15.49
CA PRO A 200 -11.21 26.85 -16.57
C PRO A 200 -10.45 26.67 -17.90
N GLY A 201 -10.77 25.62 -18.60
CA GLY A 201 -10.12 25.23 -19.86
C GLY A 201 -8.89 24.31 -19.72
N MET A 202 -8.40 24.07 -18.50
CA MET A 202 -7.34 23.08 -18.29
C MET A 202 -7.86 21.66 -18.52
N MET A 203 -6.96 20.80 -18.96
CA MET A 203 -7.17 19.36 -18.97
C MET A 203 -6.86 18.76 -17.59
N GLU A 204 -7.54 17.68 -17.23
CA GLU A 204 -7.34 16.99 -15.96
C GLU A 204 -5.89 16.49 -15.81
N TYR A 205 -5.25 16.01 -16.87
CA TYR A 205 -3.83 15.59 -16.84
C TYR A 205 -2.86 16.77 -16.61
N GLU A 206 -3.22 18.01 -16.94
CA GLU A 206 -2.38 19.18 -16.62
C GLU A 206 -2.35 19.43 -15.11
N LEU A 207 -3.47 19.17 -14.41
CA LEU A 207 -3.54 19.20 -12.95
C LEU A 207 -2.71 18.08 -12.33
N GLU A 208 -2.77 16.86 -12.90
CA GLU A 208 -1.91 15.74 -12.48
C GLU A 208 -0.43 16.11 -12.63
N ALA A 209 -0.05 16.76 -13.75
CA ALA A 209 1.33 17.19 -13.98
C ALA A 209 1.83 18.14 -12.87
N GLU A 210 0.97 19.05 -12.37
CA GLU A 210 1.30 19.91 -11.23
C GLU A 210 1.52 19.13 -9.94
N PHE A 211 0.68 18.12 -9.68
CA PHE A 211 0.86 17.21 -8.53
C PHE A 211 2.16 16.43 -8.65
N MET A 212 2.41 15.80 -9.79
CA MET A 212 3.62 15.03 -10.05
C MET A 212 4.89 15.87 -9.97
N ALA A 213 4.86 17.12 -10.42
CA ALA A 213 5.99 18.05 -10.31
C ALA A 213 6.35 18.32 -8.85
N GLU A 214 5.36 18.46 -7.98
CA GLU A 214 5.60 18.63 -6.54
C GLU A 214 6.18 17.36 -5.91
N LEU A 215 5.63 16.20 -6.25
CA LEU A 215 6.18 14.90 -5.80
C LEU A 215 7.65 14.76 -6.19
N ALA A 216 7.97 15.08 -7.46
CA ALA A 216 9.33 15.00 -7.99
C ALA A 216 10.29 15.95 -7.27
N ALA A 217 9.84 17.15 -6.90
CA ALA A 217 10.62 18.11 -6.12
C ALA A 217 10.98 17.58 -4.72
N HIS A 218 10.19 16.65 -4.20
CA HIS A 218 10.45 15.93 -2.94
C HIS A 218 11.08 14.54 -3.13
N GLY A 219 11.59 14.24 -4.33
CA GLY A 219 12.26 12.98 -4.64
C GLY A 219 11.32 11.78 -4.85
N GLN A 220 10.00 12.00 -4.92
CA GLN A 220 9.03 10.95 -5.17
C GLN A 220 8.72 10.87 -6.67
N ARG A 221 8.97 9.73 -7.30
CA ARG A 221 8.82 9.52 -8.75
C ARG A 221 7.52 8.81 -9.14
N ARG A 222 6.70 8.46 -8.17
CA ARG A 222 5.42 7.79 -8.36
C ARG A 222 4.40 8.28 -7.34
N THR A 223 3.14 8.09 -7.64
CA THR A 223 2.03 8.28 -6.70
C THR A 223 1.84 7.03 -5.81
N ALA A 224 1.13 7.17 -4.70
CA ALA A 224 0.74 6.05 -3.83
C ALA A 224 -0.24 5.10 -4.56
N PHE A 225 -1.12 5.67 -5.38
CA PHE A 225 -2.09 4.98 -6.24
C PHE A 225 -2.34 5.82 -7.50
N PRO A 226 -2.97 5.28 -8.57
CA PRO A 226 -3.30 6.07 -9.74
C PRO A 226 -4.13 7.29 -9.38
N SER A 227 -3.65 8.50 -9.76
CA SER A 227 -4.32 9.75 -9.46
C SER A 227 -5.76 9.77 -9.98
N ILE A 228 -6.70 10.26 -9.19
CA ILE A 228 -8.07 10.52 -9.57
C ILE A 228 -8.25 12.02 -9.55
N ILE A 229 -8.40 12.63 -10.74
CA ILE A 229 -8.63 14.07 -10.90
C ILE A 229 -9.76 14.24 -11.90
N ALA A 230 -10.93 14.61 -11.42
CA ALA A 230 -12.15 14.62 -12.20
C ALA A 230 -12.84 15.99 -12.13
N GLY A 231 -13.23 16.55 -13.27
CA GLY A 231 -14.02 17.77 -13.38
C GLY A 231 -15.49 17.49 -13.72
N GLY A 232 -16.41 18.32 -13.19
CA GLY A 232 -17.83 18.26 -13.51
C GLY A 232 -18.50 16.94 -13.18
N GLU A 233 -19.29 16.38 -14.09
CA GLU A 233 -20.02 15.11 -13.86
C GLU A 233 -19.13 13.90 -13.68
N ARG A 234 -17.85 13.95 -14.09
CA ARG A 234 -16.91 12.85 -13.95
C ARG A 234 -16.55 12.54 -12.50
N ILE A 235 -16.79 13.48 -11.57
CA ILE A 235 -16.62 13.27 -10.12
C ILE A 235 -17.48 12.14 -9.56
N PHE A 236 -18.51 11.69 -10.30
CA PHE A 236 -19.37 10.57 -9.89
C PHE A 236 -18.80 9.19 -10.25
N TYR A 237 -17.65 9.12 -10.94
CA TYR A 237 -16.93 7.88 -11.19
C TYR A 237 -15.79 7.74 -10.19
N LEU A 238 -15.94 6.87 -9.19
CA LEU A 238 -15.00 6.78 -8.05
C LEU A 238 -13.54 6.56 -8.46
N HIS A 239 -13.28 5.66 -9.40
CA HIS A 239 -11.93 5.37 -9.86
C HIS A 239 -11.69 5.92 -11.27
N TYR A 240 -11.99 7.20 -11.46
CA TYR A 240 -11.77 7.89 -12.73
C TYR A 240 -10.28 8.23 -12.91
N THR A 241 -9.60 7.54 -13.79
CA THR A 241 -8.14 7.67 -14.03
C THR A 241 -7.78 8.03 -15.47
N SER A 242 -8.75 8.29 -16.35
CA SER A 242 -8.45 8.63 -17.75
C SER A 242 -7.85 10.04 -17.91
N LEU A 243 -8.27 11.01 -17.08
CA LEU A 243 -7.73 12.38 -16.98
C LEU A 243 -7.67 13.15 -18.31
N MET A 244 -8.50 12.79 -19.29
CA MET A 244 -8.44 13.30 -20.66
C MET A 244 -9.52 14.32 -21.00
N SER A 245 -10.19 14.87 -19.98
CA SER A 245 -11.27 15.83 -20.17
C SER A 245 -10.86 17.24 -19.75
N THR A 246 -11.49 18.24 -20.38
CA THR A 246 -11.35 19.65 -20.02
C THR A 246 -12.24 19.96 -18.82
N VAL A 247 -11.75 20.78 -17.91
CA VAL A 247 -12.54 21.32 -16.78
C VAL A 247 -13.13 22.67 -17.19
N ALA A 248 -14.46 22.80 -17.12
CA ALA A 248 -15.15 24.01 -17.53
C ALA A 248 -15.24 25.04 -16.38
N ASP A 249 -15.60 26.30 -16.76
CA ASP A 249 -15.90 27.32 -15.78
C ASP A 249 -17.12 26.97 -14.93
N GLY A 250 -17.00 27.14 -13.61
CA GLY A 250 -18.06 26.80 -12.65
C GLY A 250 -18.12 25.33 -12.28
N GLU A 251 -17.31 24.45 -12.89
CA GLU A 251 -17.21 23.06 -12.45
C GLU A 251 -16.38 22.90 -11.17
N LEU A 252 -16.73 21.89 -10.38
CA LEU A 252 -15.90 21.38 -9.29
C LEU A 252 -14.88 20.38 -9.83
N ILE A 253 -13.70 20.39 -9.23
CA ILE A 253 -12.65 19.40 -9.42
C ILE A 253 -12.56 18.54 -8.14
N LEU A 254 -12.78 17.25 -8.27
CA LEU A 254 -12.40 16.29 -7.24
C LEU A 254 -10.98 15.85 -7.54
N SER A 255 -10.09 15.96 -6.57
CA SER A 255 -8.77 15.35 -6.59
C SER A 255 -8.67 14.34 -5.46
N ASP A 256 -8.34 13.11 -5.80
CA ASP A 256 -8.07 12.02 -4.89
C ASP A 256 -6.69 11.45 -5.22
N VAL A 257 -5.71 11.82 -4.38
CA VAL A 257 -4.29 11.67 -4.69
C VAL A 257 -3.48 11.37 -3.44
N GLY A 258 -2.36 10.71 -3.62
CA GLY A 258 -1.45 10.39 -2.53
C GLY A 258 0.00 10.28 -2.97
N ALA A 259 0.91 10.79 -2.15
CA ALA A 259 2.34 10.59 -2.28
C ALA A 259 2.78 9.43 -1.39
N PRO A 260 3.76 8.62 -1.79
CA PRO A 260 4.49 7.76 -0.87
C PRO A 260 5.65 8.54 -0.23
N TYR A 261 6.08 8.12 0.94
CA TYR A 261 7.37 8.48 1.50
C TYR A 261 7.93 7.27 2.26
N ASP A 262 9.16 6.89 1.97
CA ASP A 262 9.76 5.66 2.54
C ASP A 262 8.84 4.43 2.36
N GLU A 263 8.15 4.38 1.20
CA GLU A 263 7.16 3.40 0.79
C GLU A 263 5.79 3.46 1.53
N TYR A 264 5.65 4.29 2.57
CA TYR A 264 4.37 4.53 3.24
C TYR A 264 3.51 5.49 2.45
N CYS A 265 2.27 5.09 2.22
CA CYS A 265 1.31 5.78 1.37
C CYS A 265 0.46 6.78 2.15
N THR A 266 -0.09 7.75 1.42
CA THR A 266 -1.21 8.60 1.86
C THR A 266 -2.32 8.56 0.84
N ASP A 267 -3.50 9.00 1.27
CA ASP A 267 -4.72 9.02 0.49
C ASP A 267 -5.56 10.22 0.95
N ILE A 268 -5.66 11.24 0.09
CA ILE A 268 -6.31 12.51 0.44
C ILE A 268 -7.20 12.98 -0.69
N SER A 269 -8.51 12.94 -0.46
CA SER A 269 -9.49 13.53 -1.38
C SER A 269 -9.76 15.00 -1.03
N ARG A 270 -9.81 15.87 -2.03
CA ARG A 270 -10.25 17.25 -1.91
C ARG A 270 -11.10 17.66 -3.10
N VAL A 271 -12.07 18.54 -2.84
CA VAL A 271 -12.90 19.14 -3.89
C VAL A 271 -12.71 20.66 -3.87
N PHE A 272 -12.50 21.25 -5.03
CA PHE A 272 -12.33 22.69 -5.19
C PHE A 272 -12.89 23.17 -6.55
N PRO A 273 -13.34 24.41 -6.64
CA PRO A 273 -13.86 24.96 -7.91
C PRO A 273 -12.75 25.30 -8.89
N ALA A 274 -12.97 25.01 -10.18
CA ALA A 274 -12.01 25.27 -11.25
C ALA A 274 -11.60 26.76 -11.37
N ASN A 275 -12.53 27.66 -11.10
CA ASN A 275 -12.33 29.14 -11.17
C ASN A 275 -12.01 29.76 -9.80
N GLY A 276 -11.80 28.94 -8.74
CA GLY A 276 -11.50 29.43 -7.39
C GLY A 276 -12.73 29.90 -6.58
N HIS A 277 -13.94 29.82 -7.12
CA HIS A 277 -15.16 30.33 -6.48
C HIS A 277 -16.26 29.26 -6.47
N PHE A 278 -16.72 28.88 -5.26
CA PHE A 278 -17.91 28.03 -5.12
C PHE A 278 -19.17 28.85 -5.46
N SER A 279 -20.09 28.30 -6.23
CA SER A 279 -21.46 28.80 -6.24
C SER A 279 -22.12 28.57 -4.87
N GLU A 280 -23.20 29.28 -4.58
CA GLU A 280 -23.93 29.14 -3.32
C GLU A 280 -24.33 27.69 -3.07
N ARG A 281 -24.86 27.01 -4.10
CA ARG A 281 -25.27 25.62 -4.00
C ARG A 281 -24.11 24.65 -3.77
N GLN A 282 -23.00 24.87 -4.47
CA GLN A 282 -21.78 24.08 -4.26
C GLN A 282 -21.24 24.26 -2.84
N ALA A 283 -21.21 25.49 -2.32
CA ALA A 283 -20.80 25.79 -0.97
C ALA A 283 -21.66 25.10 0.09
N GLN A 284 -23.00 25.12 -0.08
CA GLN A 284 -23.94 24.44 0.81
C GLN A 284 -23.64 22.92 0.88
N LEU A 285 -23.48 22.26 -0.27
CA LEU A 285 -23.19 20.82 -0.33
C LEU A 285 -21.79 20.51 0.22
N TYR A 286 -20.79 21.34 -0.10
CA TYR A 286 -19.44 21.20 0.42
C TYR A 286 -19.42 21.26 1.95
N GLN A 287 -20.17 22.18 2.56
CA GLN A 287 -20.25 22.31 4.03
C GLN A 287 -20.86 21.08 4.69
N ILE A 288 -21.81 20.40 4.04
CA ILE A 288 -22.36 19.13 4.55
C ILE A 288 -21.25 18.05 4.58
N ALA A 289 -20.54 17.87 3.46
CA ALA A 289 -19.45 16.92 3.37
C ALA A 289 -18.32 17.24 4.38
N TYR A 290 -17.96 18.51 4.52
CA TYR A 290 -16.98 18.98 5.49
C TYR A 290 -17.40 18.70 6.94
N ALA A 291 -18.65 19.00 7.28
CA ALA A 291 -19.19 18.72 8.63
C ALA A 291 -19.17 17.22 8.92
N ALA A 292 -19.59 16.38 7.97
CA ALA A 292 -19.54 14.94 8.10
C ALA A 292 -18.10 14.42 8.29
N ASN A 293 -17.14 14.90 7.49
CA ASN A 293 -15.73 14.56 7.64
C ASN A 293 -15.20 14.94 9.03
N ARG A 294 -15.47 16.15 9.50
CA ARG A 294 -15.06 16.62 10.84
C ARG A 294 -15.64 15.75 11.95
N ALA A 295 -16.93 15.46 11.89
CA ALA A 295 -17.60 14.63 12.90
C ALA A 295 -17.02 13.20 12.94
N VAL A 296 -16.68 12.63 11.78
CA VAL A 296 -16.01 11.33 11.71
C VAL A 296 -14.62 11.41 12.33
N MET A 297 -13.82 12.41 11.97
CA MET A 297 -12.45 12.57 12.51
C MET A 297 -12.44 12.72 14.03
N GLU A 298 -13.40 13.44 14.61
CA GLU A 298 -13.54 13.64 16.05
C GLU A 298 -13.88 12.34 16.81
N GLN A 299 -14.44 11.35 16.12
CA GLN A 299 -14.74 10.03 16.70
C GLN A 299 -13.59 9.02 16.58
N VAL A 300 -12.51 9.34 15.87
CA VAL A 300 -11.38 8.41 15.72
C VAL A 300 -10.58 8.33 17.01
N HIS A 301 -10.81 7.25 17.76
CA HIS A 301 -10.07 6.93 19.00
C HIS A 301 -10.00 5.41 19.22
N PRO A 302 -9.13 4.91 20.11
CA PRO A 302 -9.07 3.48 20.41
C PRO A 302 -10.44 2.93 20.87
N GLY A 303 -10.85 1.81 20.28
CA GLY A 303 -12.11 1.13 20.57
C GLY A 303 -13.27 1.48 19.65
N VAL A 304 -13.12 2.46 18.73
CA VAL A 304 -14.14 2.73 17.71
C VAL A 304 -14.00 1.77 16.52
N PHE A 305 -15.12 1.37 15.95
CA PHE A 305 -15.18 0.48 14.78
C PHE A 305 -15.65 1.24 13.53
N PHE A 306 -15.18 0.84 12.34
CA PHE A 306 -15.57 1.44 11.06
C PHE A 306 -17.09 1.60 10.85
N PRO A 307 -17.97 0.63 11.21
CA PRO A 307 -19.40 0.82 11.11
C PRO A 307 -19.94 2.03 11.89
N GLN A 308 -19.32 2.38 13.03
CA GLN A 308 -19.71 3.57 13.81
C GLN A 308 -19.35 4.86 13.05
N LEU A 309 -18.13 4.92 12.46
CA LEU A 309 -17.69 6.05 11.63
C LEU A 309 -18.59 6.23 10.39
N ASN A 310 -18.93 5.12 9.72
CA ASN A 310 -19.87 5.12 8.59
C ASN A 310 -21.24 5.65 8.98
N ARG A 311 -21.74 5.26 10.16
CA ARG A 311 -23.02 5.72 10.69
C ARG A 311 -23.00 7.21 10.96
N THR A 312 -21.98 7.72 11.65
CA THR A 312 -21.82 9.16 11.93
C THR A 312 -21.81 9.99 10.65
N CYS A 313 -21.05 9.56 9.64
CA CYS A 313 -21.04 10.26 8.35
C CYS A 313 -22.45 10.33 7.75
N ARG A 314 -23.19 9.22 7.73
CA ARG A 314 -24.54 9.18 7.19
C ARG A 314 -25.53 10.04 7.98
N GLU A 315 -25.47 10.03 9.31
CA GLU A 315 -26.33 10.83 10.18
C GLU A 315 -26.11 12.34 9.95
N VAL A 316 -24.84 12.80 9.96
CA VAL A 316 -24.51 14.22 9.74
C VAL A 316 -24.87 14.64 8.30
N SER A 317 -24.58 13.81 7.31
CA SER A 317 -24.95 14.08 5.92
C SER A 317 -26.47 14.16 5.73
N PHE A 318 -27.22 13.27 6.37
CA PHE A 318 -28.68 13.27 6.32
C PHE A 318 -29.27 14.57 6.86
N GLU A 319 -28.85 15.01 8.03
CA GLU A 319 -29.36 16.26 8.63
C GLU A 319 -29.09 17.47 7.71
N GLY A 320 -27.89 17.54 7.13
CA GLY A 320 -27.55 18.62 6.19
C GLY A 320 -28.37 18.56 4.89
N LEU A 321 -28.52 17.39 4.29
CA LEU A 321 -29.31 17.19 3.06
C LEU A 321 -30.81 17.48 3.30
N LYS A 322 -31.33 17.06 4.44
CA LYS A 322 -32.70 17.33 4.87
C LYS A 322 -32.95 18.84 5.05
N ALA A 323 -32.02 19.54 5.68
CA ALA A 323 -32.11 20.99 5.84
C ALA A 323 -32.15 21.74 4.49
N LEU A 324 -31.55 21.17 3.43
CA LEU A 324 -31.60 21.70 2.07
C LEU A 324 -32.79 21.20 1.25
N GLY A 325 -33.69 20.40 1.82
CA GLY A 325 -34.85 19.83 1.13
C GLY A 325 -34.50 18.82 0.05
N LEU A 326 -33.34 18.14 0.17
CA LEU A 326 -32.87 17.16 -0.80
C LEU A 326 -33.20 15.71 -0.40
N LEU A 327 -33.49 15.50 0.88
CA LEU A 327 -33.73 14.17 1.43
C LEU A 327 -34.67 14.29 2.63
N ASP A 328 -35.74 13.50 2.65
CA ASP A 328 -36.74 13.50 3.73
C ASP A 328 -36.63 12.27 4.63
N ASP A 329 -36.22 11.12 4.09
CA ASP A 329 -36.12 9.86 4.83
C ASP A 329 -34.65 9.39 4.90
N PHE A 330 -34.24 9.02 6.12
CA PHE A 330 -32.90 8.45 6.37
C PHE A 330 -32.65 7.14 5.59
N ALA A 331 -33.67 6.38 5.27
CA ALA A 331 -33.56 5.16 4.47
C ALA A 331 -32.95 5.43 3.08
N ASP A 332 -33.12 6.64 2.55
CA ASP A 332 -32.59 7.04 1.24
C ASP A 332 -31.15 7.58 1.27
N ILE A 333 -30.53 7.70 2.45
CA ILE A 333 -29.18 8.28 2.60
C ILE A 333 -28.12 7.54 1.76
N SER A 334 -28.30 6.24 1.51
CA SER A 334 -27.43 5.43 0.67
C SER A 334 -27.34 5.90 -0.79
N ARG A 335 -28.27 6.75 -1.24
CA ARG A 335 -28.21 7.41 -2.56
C ARG A 335 -27.12 8.47 -2.63
N TYR A 336 -26.68 9.01 -1.49
CA TYR A 336 -25.69 10.07 -1.36
C TYR A 336 -24.40 9.58 -0.70
N VAL A 337 -24.50 8.69 0.28
CA VAL A 337 -23.35 8.14 1.02
C VAL A 337 -23.39 6.61 0.90
N TRP A 338 -22.81 6.07 -0.16
CA TRP A 338 -22.96 4.67 -0.57
C TRP A 338 -21.69 3.81 -0.42
N HIS A 339 -20.53 4.41 -0.10
CA HIS A 339 -19.31 3.67 0.21
C HIS A 339 -18.85 3.87 1.66
N GLY A 340 -17.85 3.11 2.09
CA GLY A 340 -17.19 3.30 3.39
C GLY A 340 -16.44 4.62 3.46
N VAL A 341 -16.37 5.21 4.65
CA VAL A 341 -15.79 6.57 4.84
C VAL A 341 -14.33 6.57 5.26
N ALA A 342 -13.77 5.40 5.59
CA ALA A 342 -12.38 5.29 6.04
C ALA A 342 -11.82 3.89 5.76
N HIS A 343 -10.50 3.80 5.68
CA HIS A 343 -9.74 2.56 5.58
C HIS A 343 -8.39 2.71 6.27
N HIS A 344 -7.70 1.61 6.50
CA HIS A 344 -6.32 1.64 6.97
C HIS A 344 -5.39 2.17 5.88
N VAL A 345 -4.33 2.87 6.29
CA VAL A 345 -3.26 3.35 5.41
C VAL A 345 -1.91 2.91 5.97
N GLY A 346 -0.94 2.63 5.10
CA GLY A 346 0.40 2.20 5.50
C GLY A 346 1.30 1.97 4.29
N LEU A 347 1.93 0.80 4.20
CA LEU A 347 2.72 0.40 3.03
C LEU A 347 1.86 0.20 1.78
N ASP A 348 0.59 -0.08 1.97
CA ASP A 348 -0.44 -0.03 0.93
C ASP A 348 -1.37 1.15 1.20
N THR A 349 -1.96 1.74 0.15
CA THR A 349 -2.95 2.80 0.29
C THR A 349 -4.19 2.28 1.03
N HIS A 350 -4.71 1.13 0.60
CA HIS A 350 -5.67 0.34 1.36
C HIS A 350 -4.89 -0.74 2.10
N ASP A 351 -4.39 -0.39 3.29
CA ASP A 351 -3.48 -1.24 4.04
C ASP A 351 -4.22 -2.40 4.75
N VAL A 352 -3.43 -3.34 5.25
CA VAL A 352 -3.92 -4.53 5.96
C VAL A 352 -4.75 -4.17 7.17
N GLY A 353 -5.85 -4.90 7.36
CA GLY A 353 -6.80 -4.71 8.46
C GLY A 353 -8.18 -5.23 8.07
N GLY A 354 -9.09 -5.34 9.03
CA GLY A 354 -10.51 -5.60 8.75
C GLY A 354 -11.28 -4.27 8.64
N TYR A 355 -12.34 -4.24 7.85
CA TYR A 355 -13.27 -3.11 7.71
C TYR A 355 -14.59 -3.42 8.40
#